data_3f4ef6ef5a8887805daa6962da881f76
#
_entry.id   3f4ef6ef5a8887805daa6962da881f76
#
_cell.length_a   1.000
_cell.length_b   1.000
_cell.length_c   1.000
_cell.angle_alpha   90.00
_cell.angle_beta   90.00
_cell.angle_gamma   90.00
#
_symmetry.space_group_name_H-M   'P 1'
#
loop_
_entity.id
_entity.type
_entity.pdbx_description
1 polymer ?
#
loop_
_entity_poly.entity_id
_entity_poly.type
_entity_poly.pdbx_seq_one_letter_code
_entity_poly.pdbx_strand_id
1 'polypeptide(L)'
;KLAPGLYQYTAVDDCTRLLVVAIYQCRTAANTLDFIERVVEQMPFPIQRFQTDNGREFTAQKVQDLLLEWGIKFRPIRPAAPHLNGKVERAQKTVMEEFYVLVDLASADLHDELEQWQFYYNWQRVHGSLNKTPMERCCELFPITPFSEEGQALFDEDREREFHRDRLLNRYLKK
;
A
#
# COMPACT_ATOMS: atom_id res chain seq x y z
N LYS A 1 -9.18 2.15 -11.04
CA LYS A 1 -9.62 3.31 -11.84
C LYS A 1 -11.06 3.61 -11.47
N LEU A 2 -11.34 4.81 -11.01
CA LEU A 2 -12.69 5.25 -10.59
C LEU A 2 -13.47 5.84 -11.76
N ALA A 3 -12.84 6.77 -12.48
CA ALA A 3 -13.37 7.46 -13.65
C ALA A 3 -12.24 7.75 -14.64
N PRO A 4 -12.52 8.24 -15.85
CA PRO A 4 -11.50 8.77 -16.75
C PRO A 4 -10.68 9.87 -16.03
N GLY A 5 -9.36 9.70 -15.97
CA GLY A 5 -8.48 10.65 -15.26
C GLY A 5 -8.55 10.60 -13.73
N LEU A 6 -9.15 9.56 -13.12
CA LEU A 6 -9.22 9.42 -11.66
C LEU A 6 -8.85 8.00 -11.25
N TYR A 7 -7.77 7.87 -10.47
CA TYR A 7 -7.21 6.59 -10.03
C TYR A 7 -7.02 6.58 -8.53
N GLN A 8 -7.54 5.56 -7.86
CA GLN A 8 -7.28 5.31 -6.46
C GLN A 8 -6.03 4.45 -6.31
N TYR A 9 -5.16 4.85 -5.41
CA TYR A 9 -4.12 4.03 -4.81
C TYR A 9 -4.56 3.57 -3.44
N THR A 10 -4.21 2.36 -3.07
CA THR A 10 -4.66 1.73 -1.81
C THR A 10 -3.54 0.90 -1.23
N ALA A 11 -3.19 1.14 0.02
CA ALA A 11 -2.33 0.29 0.81
C ALA A 11 -3.08 -0.20 2.06
N VAL A 12 -2.87 -1.46 2.41
CA VAL A 12 -3.45 -2.08 3.60
C VAL A 12 -2.36 -2.85 4.33
N ASP A 13 -2.23 -2.62 5.62
CA ASP A 13 -1.38 -3.46 6.44
C ASP A 13 -1.99 -4.85 6.64
N ASP A 14 -1.16 -5.87 6.46
CA ASP A 14 -1.59 -7.27 6.45
C ASP A 14 -2.05 -7.76 7.82
N CYS A 15 -1.55 -7.20 8.91
CA CYS A 15 -1.85 -7.61 10.28
C CYS A 15 -2.97 -6.80 10.92
N THR A 16 -2.90 -5.47 10.80
CA THR A 16 -3.81 -4.54 11.48
C THR A 16 -5.02 -4.16 10.63
N ARG A 17 -4.93 -4.30 9.30
CA ARG A 17 -5.88 -3.75 8.31
C ARG A 17 -5.91 -2.22 8.25
N LEU A 18 -4.92 -1.54 8.85
CA LEU A 18 -4.77 -0.11 8.64
C LEU A 18 -4.72 0.20 7.15
N LEU A 19 -5.48 1.19 6.76
CA LEU A 19 -5.72 1.58 5.38
C LEU A 19 -5.13 2.96 5.10
N VAL A 20 -4.41 3.08 4.00
CA VAL A 20 -4.05 4.37 3.40
C VAL A 20 -4.61 4.39 1.99
N VAL A 21 -5.35 5.44 1.65
CA VAL A 21 -5.92 5.64 0.32
C VAL A 21 -5.59 7.05 -0.19
N ALA A 22 -5.38 7.16 -1.48
CA ALA A 22 -5.21 8.44 -2.15
C ALA A 22 -5.76 8.38 -3.57
N ILE A 23 -6.07 9.56 -4.12
CA ILE A 23 -6.59 9.71 -5.49
C ILE A 23 -5.56 10.49 -6.31
N TYR A 24 -5.35 10.05 -7.55
CA TYR A 24 -4.47 10.71 -8.51
C TYR A 24 -5.12 10.78 -9.89
N GLN A 25 -4.74 11.76 -10.68
CA GLN A 25 -5.25 11.92 -12.04
C GLN A 25 -4.66 10.93 -13.05
N CYS A 26 -3.51 10.34 -12.74
CA CYS A 26 -2.82 9.38 -13.60
C CYS A 26 -2.01 8.39 -12.79
N ARG A 27 -1.65 7.26 -13.42
CA ARG A 27 -0.76 6.25 -12.84
C ARG A 27 0.65 6.46 -13.36
N THR A 28 1.47 7.14 -12.59
CA THR A 28 2.88 7.43 -12.90
C THR A 28 3.79 6.99 -11.76
N ALA A 29 5.08 6.85 -12.06
CA ALA A 29 6.08 6.59 -11.04
C ALA A 29 6.14 7.72 -9.99
N ALA A 30 5.93 8.98 -10.40
CA ALA A 30 5.90 10.12 -9.47
C ALA A 30 4.76 10.01 -8.46
N ASN A 31 3.53 9.71 -8.93
CA ASN A 31 2.38 9.50 -8.04
C ASN A 31 2.54 8.26 -7.16
N THR A 32 3.25 7.25 -7.65
CA THR A 32 3.57 6.06 -6.84
C THR A 32 4.58 6.38 -5.74
N LEU A 33 5.58 7.21 -6.01
CA LEU A 33 6.52 7.70 -5.00
C LEU A 33 5.79 8.50 -3.92
N ASP A 34 5.01 9.50 -4.31
CA ASP A 34 4.19 10.30 -3.40
C ASP A 34 3.26 9.42 -2.54
N PHE A 35 2.63 8.42 -3.15
CA PHE A 35 1.77 7.49 -2.40
C PHE A 35 2.55 6.62 -1.41
N ILE A 36 3.75 6.15 -1.77
CA ILE A 36 4.61 5.36 -0.86
C ILE A 36 5.08 6.22 0.32
N GLU A 37 5.48 7.47 0.06
CA GLU A 37 5.84 8.45 1.10
C GLU A 37 4.67 8.65 2.08
N ARG A 38 3.47 8.90 1.56
CA ARG A 38 2.23 9.01 2.35
C ARG A 38 1.97 7.76 3.18
N VAL A 39 2.18 6.57 2.64
CA VAL A 39 2.00 5.31 3.39
C VAL A 39 3.01 5.21 4.54
N VAL A 40 4.27 5.54 4.30
CA VAL A 40 5.31 5.51 5.35
C VAL A 40 5.03 6.52 6.45
N GLU A 41 4.55 7.72 6.11
CA GLU A 41 4.20 8.77 7.07
C GLU A 41 2.98 8.41 7.93
N GLN A 42 1.99 7.74 7.34
CA GLN A 42 0.71 7.46 8.01
C GLN A 42 0.68 6.14 8.78
N MET A 43 1.57 5.19 8.46
CA MET A 43 1.66 3.95 9.21
C MET A 43 2.43 4.17 10.53
N PRO A 44 1.85 3.81 11.69
CA PRO A 44 2.46 4.08 13.01
C PRO A 44 3.58 3.10 13.39
N PHE A 45 4.12 2.37 12.42
CA PHE A 45 5.17 1.37 12.59
C PHE A 45 6.09 1.31 11.37
N PRO A 46 7.31 0.80 11.51
CA PRO A 46 8.24 0.63 10.39
C PRO A 46 7.73 -0.35 9.35
N ILE A 47 7.73 0.06 8.08
CA ILE A 47 7.34 -0.81 6.97
C ILE A 47 8.53 -1.67 6.56
N GLN A 48 8.43 -2.98 6.76
CA GLN A 48 9.47 -3.93 6.39
C GLN A 48 9.36 -4.44 4.94
N ARG A 49 8.14 -4.44 4.40
CA ARG A 49 7.86 -5.02 3.08
C ARG A 49 6.74 -4.29 2.38
N PHE A 50 6.95 -3.99 1.13
CA PHE A 50 5.93 -3.45 0.24
C PHE A 50 5.58 -4.50 -0.82
N GLN A 51 4.33 -4.98 -0.78
CA GLN A 51 3.83 -5.96 -1.74
C GLN A 51 2.84 -5.27 -2.68
N THR A 52 3.04 -5.44 -3.98
CA THR A 52 2.20 -4.81 -5.01
C THR A 52 1.85 -5.81 -6.10
N ASP A 53 0.85 -5.49 -6.89
CA ASP A 53 0.69 -6.12 -8.19
C ASP A 53 1.86 -5.76 -9.13
N ASN A 54 1.81 -6.27 -10.38
CA ASN A 54 2.85 -5.99 -11.36
C ASN A 54 2.58 -4.70 -12.16
N GLY A 55 1.91 -3.71 -11.58
CA GLY A 55 1.70 -2.40 -12.19
C GLY A 55 3.02 -1.78 -12.64
N ARG A 56 3.04 -1.20 -13.85
CA ARG A 56 4.26 -0.60 -14.41
C ARG A 56 4.78 0.55 -13.56
N GLU A 57 3.88 1.28 -12.94
CA GLU A 57 4.16 2.39 -12.03
C GLU A 57 4.96 1.93 -10.80
N PHE A 58 4.67 0.77 -10.24
CA PHE A 58 5.39 0.18 -9.09
C PHE A 58 6.73 -0.45 -9.49
N THR A 59 6.87 -0.87 -10.75
CA THR A 59 8.11 -1.52 -11.22
C THR A 59 9.11 -0.54 -11.82
N ALA A 60 8.83 0.76 -11.77
CA ALA A 60 9.75 1.81 -12.19
C ALA A 60 11.01 1.81 -11.32
N GLN A 61 12.17 2.02 -11.93
CA GLN A 61 13.47 1.98 -11.23
C GLN A 61 13.50 2.93 -10.03
N LYS A 62 13.01 4.15 -10.19
CA LYS A 62 12.96 5.16 -9.12
C LYS A 62 12.19 4.68 -7.87
N VAL A 63 11.11 3.91 -8.05
CA VAL A 63 10.33 3.36 -6.93
C VAL A 63 11.14 2.27 -6.21
N GLN A 64 11.85 1.44 -6.95
CA GLN A 64 12.70 0.40 -6.37
C GLN A 64 13.90 1.01 -5.64
N ASP A 65 14.52 2.04 -6.19
CA ASP A 65 15.63 2.76 -5.56
C ASP A 65 15.21 3.40 -4.23
N LEU A 66 14.04 4.06 -4.18
CA LEU A 66 13.50 4.63 -2.95
C LEU A 66 13.25 3.56 -1.88
N LEU A 67 12.64 2.46 -2.25
CA LEU A 67 12.36 1.38 -1.29
C LEU A 67 13.66 0.73 -0.77
N LEU A 68 14.68 0.61 -1.62
CA LEU A 68 16.01 0.15 -1.21
C LEU A 68 16.66 1.13 -0.22
N GLU A 69 16.65 2.42 -0.53
CA GLU A 69 17.19 3.49 0.33
C GLU A 69 16.53 3.47 1.72
N TRP A 70 15.24 3.20 1.79
CA TRP A 70 14.50 3.12 3.06
C TRP A 70 14.56 1.76 3.75
N GLY A 71 15.30 0.80 3.22
CA GLY A 71 15.38 -0.55 3.78
C GLY A 71 14.08 -1.35 3.70
N ILE A 72 13.21 -1.03 2.72
CA ILE A 72 11.92 -1.68 2.54
C ILE A 72 12.00 -2.75 1.44
N LYS A 73 11.67 -3.98 1.77
CA LYS A 73 11.66 -5.10 0.82
C LYS A 73 10.52 -4.94 -0.19
N PHE A 74 10.85 -4.87 -1.47
CA PHE A 74 9.84 -4.86 -2.54
C PHE A 74 9.50 -6.29 -2.98
N ARG A 75 8.22 -6.66 -2.90
CA ARG A 75 7.71 -8.01 -3.24
C ARG A 75 6.51 -7.92 -4.20
N PRO A 76 6.77 -7.89 -5.51
CA PRO A 76 5.69 -7.95 -6.48
C PRO A 76 5.03 -9.33 -6.46
N ILE A 77 3.72 -9.33 -6.50
CA ILE A 77 2.89 -10.54 -6.53
C ILE A 77 3.17 -11.30 -7.84
N ARG A 78 3.41 -12.59 -7.74
CA ARG A 78 3.59 -13.44 -8.92
C ARG A 78 2.31 -13.48 -9.74
N PRO A 79 2.39 -13.52 -11.08
CA PRO A 79 1.22 -13.79 -11.92
C PRO A 79 0.52 -15.08 -11.46
N ALA A 80 -0.80 -15.11 -11.53
CA ALA A 80 -1.65 -16.22 -11.11
C ALA A 80 -1.64 -16.52 -9.58
N ALA A 81 -1.32 -15.54 -8.74
CA ALA A 81 -1.44 -15.64 -7.28
C ALA A 81 -2.44 -14.60 -6.71
N PRO A 82 -3.71 -14.60 -7.13
CA PRO A 82 -4.70 -13.58 -6.73
C PRO A 82 -4.97 -13.57 -5.22
N HIS A 83 -4.81 -14.70 -4.54
CA HIS A 83 -5.01 -14.81 -3.09
C HIS A 83 -4.08 -13.89 -2.28
N LEU A 84 -2.93 -13.51 -2.84
CA LEU A 84 -2.00 -12.58 -2.20
C LEU A 84 -2.45 -11.11 -2.25
N ASN A 85 -3.44 -10.78 -3.10
CA ASN A 85 -3.99 -9.42 -3.25
C ASN A 85 -5.37 -9.26 -2.58
N GLY A 86 -5.95 -10.34 -2.07
CA GLY A 86 -7.33 -10.37 -1.60
C GLY A 86 -7.67 -9.35 -0.50
N LYS A 87 -6.70 -8.97 0.34
CA LYS A 87 -6.92 -7.97 1.40
C LYS A 87 -7.04 -6.57 0.81
N VAL A 88 -6.19 -6.21 -0.14
CA VAL A 88 -6.26 -4.93 -0.86
C VAL A 88 -7.53 -4.86 -1.70
N GLU A 89 -7.87 -5.93 -2.42
CA GLU A 89 -9.11 -6.02 -3.21
C GLU A 89 -10.35 -5.85 -2.32
N ARG A 90 -10.36 -6.47 -1.14
CA ARG A 90 -11.44 -6.31 -0.16
C ARG A 90 -11.52 -4.88 0.36
N ALA A 91 -10.39 -4.25 0.67
CA ALA A 91 -10.35 -2.86 1.10
C ALA A 91 -10.84 -1.93 -0.02
N GLN A 92 -10.37 -2.11 -1.25
CA GLN A 92 -10.85 -1.35 -2.41
C GLN A 92 -12.36 -1.50 -2.59
N LYS A 93 -12.89 -2.71 -2.46
CA LYS A 93 -14.33 -2.96 -2.53
C LYS A 93 -15.07 -2.20 -1.43
N THR A 94 -14.55 -2.18 -0.20
CA THR A 94 -15.15 -1.45 0.92
C THR A 94 -15.18 0.07 0.64
N VAL A 95 -14.08 0.66 0.12
CA VAL A 95 -14.05 2.06 -0.28
C VAL A 95 -15.11 2.35 -1.36
N MET A 96 -15.23 1.46 -2.35
CA MET A 96 -16.23 1.60 -3.41
C MET A 96 -17.66 1.57 -2.87
N GLU A 97 -17.97 0.65 -1.97
CA GLU A 97 -19.31 0.40 -1.45
C GLU A 97 -19.74 1.40 -0.36
N GLU A 98 -18.79 1.89 0.44
CA GLU A 98 -19.10 2.71 1.63
C GLU A 98 -18.78 4.19 1.44
N PHE A 99 -17.88 4.57 0.52
CA PHE A 99 -17.49 5.95 0.28
C PHE A 99 -17.97 6.46 -1.09
N TYR A 100 -17.49 5.85 -2.19
CA TYR A 100 -17.75 6.42 -3.54
C TYR A 100 -19.19 6.38 -3.98
N VAL A 101 -20.04 5.58 -3.36
CA VAL A 101 -21.49 5.61 -3.63
C VAL A 101 -22.19 6.84 -3.05
N LEU A 102 -21.53 7.56 -2.13
CA LEU A 102 -22.12 8.68 -1.38
C LEU A 102 -21.58 10.05 -1.82
N VAL A 103 -20.49 10.08 -2.59
CA VAL A 103 -19.76 11.31 -2.92
C VAL A 103 -19.83 11.62 -4.43
N ASP A 104 -19.72 12.90 -4.77
CA ASP A 104 -19.52 13.30 -6.16
C ASP A 104 -18.04 13.25 -6.53
N LEU A 105 -17.68 12.40 -7.50
CA LEU A 105 -16.30 12.27 -7.99
C LEU A 105 -15.77 13.55 -8.65
N ALA A 106 -16.60 14.51 -8.99
CA ALA A 106 -16.21 15.82 -9.51
C ALA A 106 -16.09 16.90 -8.43
N SER A 107 -16.37 16.56 -7.16
CA SER A 107 -16.24 17.50 -6.04
C SER A 107 -14.82 18.00 -5.88
N ALA A 108 -14.66 19.29 -5.60
CA ALA A 108 -13.37 19.88 -5.24
C ALA A 108 -12.87 19.34 -3.88
N ASP A 109 -13.77 18.93 -3.00
CA ASP A 109 -13.50 18.47 -1.65
C ASP A 109 -13.27 16.94 -1.58
N LEU A 110 -13.30 16.25 -2.73
CA LEU A 110 -13.21 14.77 -2.78
C LEU A 110 -11.99 14.21 -2.05
N HIS A 111 -10.85 14.91 -2.07
CA HIS A 111 -9.65 14.48 -1.37
C HIS A 111 -9.83 14.55 0.15
N ASP A 112 -10.36 15.65 0.65
CA ASP A 112 -10.60 15.87 2.08
C ASP A 112 -11.66 14.90 2.61
N GLU A 113 -12.73 14.68 1.84
CA GLU A 113 -13.76 13.70 2.16
C GLU A 113 -13.19 12.27 2.23
N LEU A 114 -12.28 11.90 1.32
CA LEU A 114 -11.61 10.60 1.35
C LEU A 114 -10.69 10.46 2.56
N GLU A 115 -9.97 11.50 2.96
CA GLU A 115 -9.13 11.49 4.17
C GLU A 115 -9.97 11.34 5.44
N GLN A 116 -11.10 12.03 5.52
CA GLN A 116 -12.05 11.88 6.64
C GLN A 116 -12.64 10.46 6.68
N TRP A 117 -13.00 9.90 5.54
CA TRP A 117 -13.49 8.53 5.46
C TRP A 117 -12.39 7.52 5.83
N GLN A 118 -11.14 7.72 5.40
CA GLN A 118 -10.00 6.90 5.82
C GLN A 118 -9.80 6.94 7.35
N PHE A 119 -9.93 8.12 7.95
CA PHE A 119 -9.90 8.26 9.40
C PHE A 119 -11.01 7.44 10.07
N TYR A 120 -12.26 7.58 9.60
CA TYR A 120 -13.38 6.77 10.07
C TYR A 120 -13.08 5.27 9.93
N TYR A 121 -12.59 4.81 8.78
CA TYR A 121 -12.24 3.40 8.55
C TYR A 121 -11.22 2.88 9.54
N ASN A 122 -10.19 3.63 9.83
CA ASN A 122 -9.08 3.19 10.69
C ASN A 122 -9.43 3.26 12.19
N TRP A 123 -10.21 4.26 12.61
CA TRP A 123 -10.42 4.57 14.03
C TRP A 123 -11.80 4.20 14.56
N GLN A 124 -12.82 4.11 13.74
CA GLN A 124 -14.20 3.98 14.19
C GLN A 124 -14.92 2.76 13.59
N ARG A 125 -14.55 2.37 12.40
CA ARG A 125 -15.19 1.26 11.70
C ARG A 125 -14.69 -0.08 12.24
N VAL A 126 -15.59 -0.90 12.81
CA VAL A 126 -15.26 -2.27 13.21
C VAL A 126 -15.03 -3.13 11.97
N HIS A 127 -13.84 -3.73 11.86
CA HIS A 127 -13.48 -4.62 10.77
C HIS A 127 -13.96 -6.04 11.06
N GLY A 128 -14.78 -6.63 10.17
CA GLY A 128 -15.46 -7.91 10.41
C GLY A 128 -14.52 -9.09 10.73
N SER A 129 -13.30 -9.13 10.16
CA SER A 129 -12.35 -10.21 10.47
C SER A 129 -11.55 -9.98 11.75
N LEU A 130 -11.59 -8.77 12.31
CA LEU A 130 -10.86 -8.40 13.52
C LEU A 130 -11.77 -8.31 14.74
N ASN A 131 -13.07 -8.06 14.54
CA ASN A 131 -14.07 -7.70 15.54
C ASN A 131 -13.67 -6.47 16.37
N LYS A 132 -12.90 -5.57 15.77
CA LYS A 132 -12.41 -4.30 16.32
C LYS A 132 -11.98 -3.37 15.19
N THR A 133 -11.62 -2.14 15.51
CA THR A 133 -11.08 -1.22 14.52
C THR A 133 -9.64 -1.59 14.14
N PRO A 134 -9.17 -1.21 12.95
CA PRO A 134 -7.76 -1.36 12.57
C PRO A 134 -6.79 -0.75 13.59
N MET A 135 -7.13 0.42 14.13
CA MET A 135 -6.28 1.10 15.11
C MET A 135 -6.24 0.39 16.46
N GLU A 136 -7.37 -0.13 16.96
CA GLU A 136 -7.39 -0.97 18.18
C GLU A 136 -6.50 -2.20 17.98
N ARG A 137 -6.56 -2.84 16.79
CA ARG A 137 -5.67 -3.96 16.49
C ARG A 137 -4.21 -3.54 16.41
N CYS A 138 -3.91 -2.37 15.89
CA CYS A 138 -2.57 -1.81 15.85
C CYS A 138 -2.03 -1.62 17.29
N CYS A 139 -2.81 -1.00 18.17
CA CYS A 139 -2.42 -0.79 19.57
C CYS A 139 -2.13 -2.11 20.30
N GLU A 140 -2.89 -3.17 20.04
CA GLU A 140 -2.63 -4.49 20.63
C GLU A 140 -1.30 -5.11 20.17
N LEU A 141 -0.94 -4.90 18.89
CA LEU A 141 0.28 -5.45 18.33
C LEU A 141 1.51 -4.59 18.57
N PHE A 142 1.32 -3.32 18.92
CA PHE A 142 2.41 -2.35 19.08
C PHE A 142 3.52 -2.82 20.02
N PRO A 143 3.23 -3.44 21.18
CA PRO A 143 4.27 -3.92 22.11
C PRO A 143 5.19 -5.01 21.55
N ILE A 144 4.74 -5.71 20.49
CA ILE A 144 5.52 -6.78 19.83
C ILE A 144 5.96 -6.40 18.41
N THR A 145 5.73 -5.14 18.02
CA THR A 145 6.15 -4.62 16.71
C THR A 145 7.63 -4.27 16.78
N PRO A 146 8.48 -4.76 15.87
CA PRO A 146 9.89 -4.42 15.82
C PRO A 146 10.10 -2.92 15.65
N PHE A 147 11.05 -2.34 16.38
CA PHE A 147 11.49 -0.96 16.15
C PHE A 147 12.20 -0.85 14.79
N SER A 148 12.33 0.38 14.28
CA SER A 148 12.96 0.61 12.97
C SER A 148 14.38 0.03 12.89
N GLU A 149 15.17 0.10 13.96
CA GLU A 149 16.51 -0.46 14.02
C GLU A 149 16.51 -1.98 13.91
N GLU A 150 15.60 -2.66 14.59
CA GLU A 150 15.44 -4.13 14.49
C GLU A 150 14.92 -4.54 13.10
N GLY A 151 14.01 -3.74 12.52
CA GLY A 151 13.53 -3.94 11.16
C GLY A 151 14.63 -3.76 10.12
N GLN A 152 15.49 -2.75 10.29
CA GLN A 152 16.67 -2.52 9.44
C GLN A 152 17.71 -3.63 9.55
N ALA A 153 17.94 -4.18 10.73
CA ALA A 153 18.86 -5.30 10.93
C ALA A 153 18.45 -6.57 10.17
N LEU A 154 17.18 -6.70 9.78
CA LEU A 154 16.65 -7.77 8.96
C LEU A 154 16.71 -7.48 7.46
N PHE A 155 17.14 -6.27 7.07
CA PHE A 155 17.24 -5.85 5.68
C PHE A 155 18.67 -6.13 5.18
N ASP A 156 18.75 -6.89 4.10
CA ASP A 156 20.00 -7.20 3.40
C ASP A 156 19.95 -6.53 2.02
N GLU A 157 20.65 -5.42 1.87
CA GLU A 157 20.63 -4.59 0.66
C GLU A 157 21.20 -5.34 -0.56
N ASP A 158 22.27 -6.10 -0.38
CA ASP A 158 22.90 -6.84 -1.49
C ASP A 158 21.95 -7.91 -2.02
N ARG A 159 21.30 -8.64 -1.11
CA ARG A 159 20.28 -9.63 -1.44
C ARG A 159 19.06 -9.02 -2.14
N GLU A 160 18.63 -7.83 -1.73
CA GLU A 160 17.52 -7.13 -2.38
C GLU A 160 17.91 -6.63 -3.77
N ARG A 161 19.13 -6.11 -3.94
CA ARG A 161 19.67 -5.72 -5.26
C ARG A 161 19.77 -6.91 -6.20
N GLU A 162 20.23 -8.06 -5.73
CA GLU A 162 20.28 -9.30 -6.50
C GLU A 162 18.86 -9.74 -6.92
N PHE A 163 17.92 -9.77 -5.99
CA PHE A 163 16.52 -10.10 -6.27
C PHE A 163 15.91 -9.20 -7.36
N HIS A 164 16.17 -7.90 -7.33
CA HIS A 164 15.68 -6.97 -8.36
C HIS A 164 16.35 -7.21 -9.70
N ARG A 165 17.65 -7.44 -9.73
CA ARG A 165 18.42 -7.75 -10.95
C ARG A 165 17.93 -9.03 -11.62
N ASP A 166 17.80 -10.11 -10.88
CA ASP A 166 17.32 -11.40 -11.40
C ASP A 166 15.91 -11.32 -11.94
N ARG A 167 15.07 -10.54 -11.31
CA ARG A 167 13.71 -10.28 -11.79
C ARG A 167 13.69 -9.53 -13.11
N LEU A 168 14.55 -8.54 -13.29
CA LEU A 168 14.69 -7.82 -14.56
C LEU A 168 15.19 -8.76 -15.66
N LEU A 169 16.23 -9.55 -15.41
CA LEU A 169 16.77 -10.54 -16.35
C LEU A 169 15.71 -11.55 -16.77
N ASN A 170 14.96 -12.12 -15.82
CA ASN A 170 13.88 -13.06 -16.12
C ASN A 170 12.72 -12.44 -16.94
N ARG A 171 12.55 -11.12 -16.88
CA ARG A 171 11.55 -10.40 -17.69
C ARG A 171 11.98 -10.24 -19.15
N TYR A 172 13.30 -10.16 -19.40
CA TYR A 172 13.87 -10.09 -20.76
C TYR A 172 13.99 -11.46 -21.43
N LEU A 173 14.27 -12.51 -20.63
CA LEU A 173 14.42 -13.88 -21.15
C LEU A 173 13.09 -14.57 -21.49
N LYS A 174 11.95 -14.04 -21.06
CA LYS A 174 10.59 -14.57 -21.36
C LYS A 174 9.89 -13.86 -22.52
N LYS A 175 10.60 -13.05 -23.27
CA LYS A 175 10.15 -12.49 -24.56
C LYS A 175 10.78 -13.27 -25.70
#